data_7c5c8cb2cf79f686d64be4afce942085
#
_entry.id   7c5c8cb2cf79f686d64be4afce942085
#
_cell.length_a   1.000
_cell.length_b   1.000
_cell.length_c   1.000
_cell.angle_alpha   90.00
_cell.angle_beta   90.00
_cell.angle_gamma   90.00
#
_symmetry.space_group_name_H-M   'P 1'
#
loop_
_entity.id
_entity.type
_entity.pdbx_description
1 polymer ?
#
loop_
_entity_poly.entity_id
_entity_poly.type
_entity_poly.pdbx_seq_one_letter_code
_entity_poly.pdbx_strand_id
1 'polypeptide(L)'
;MKLPNKYGSVYKLSGKRRKPWAVRKTVGWKQVPEKMKSYPIYEFIGFYATRTEALQALAAYNEDPYDLHLDTITFAEVYEKWSDIHFEKIKDTNGYKAAFKTCKDIWEMKFVEIKLDHLQKVCDESGKNTPTLKTLKNMFGLMYDYAVIHEIVTPDKREMVKFVDISKPGNPNAYNRQPFTKKETKQLWDAQPSNQYISVVLILIYTGLRIGELLELKKEDVHLEERWFFVQESKTSAGIREVPIAEKVVPFFEYWMKKDCDHLICTPDEKPFTYRNYYDSYWIPLMLQMNMGKYVIEEGKKEPVYDGHRPHDTRHTCVSLLTEAKVDERIVQKIVGHKGQNVTQIVYTHLELPIKLEAINKI
;
A
#
# COMPACT_ATOMS: atom_id res chain seq x y z
N MET A 1 -45.51 -10.09 -36.28
CA MET A 1 -44.32 -9.52 -36.91
C MET A 1 -43.13 -10.40 -36.56
N LYS A 2 -42.40 -10.90 -37.55
CA LYS A 2 -41.21 -11.75 -37.31
C LYS A 2 -40.02 -10.83 -37.22
N LEU A 3 -39.29 -10.90 -36.11
CA LEU A 3 -38.08 -10.05 -35.89
C LEU A 3 -36.91 -10.53 -36.80
N PRO A 4 -36.00 -9.65 -37.20
CA PRO A 4 -34.85 -10.01 -38.02
C PRO A 4 -33.95 -11.06 -37.33
N ASN A 5 -33.21 -11.82 -38.13
CA ASN A 5 -32.22 -12.77 -37.58
C ASN A 5 -31.18 -12.04 -36.71
N LYS A 6 -30.82 -12.62 -35.58
CA LYS A 6 -29.91 -12.05 -34.58
C LYS A 6 -30.42 -10.82 -33.80
N TYR A 7 -31.66 -10.34 -34.09
CA TYR A 7 -32.22 -9.18 -33.40
C TYR A 7 -32.53 -9.46 -31.91
N GLY A 8 -32.78 -10.71 -31.57
CA GLY A 8 -33.24 -11.17 -30.26
C GLY A 8 -34.68 -11.70 -30.33
N SER A 9 -35.26 -12.06 -29.18
CA SER A 9 -36.62 -12.58 -29.10
C SER A 9 -37.41 -12.03 -27.93
N VAL A 10 -38.71 -11.77 -28.20
CA VAL A 10 -39.70 -11.36 -27.19
C VAL A 10 -40.76 -12.45 -27.13
N TYR A 11 -41.02 -13.03 -25.97
CA TYR A 11 -42.04 -14.06 -25.79
C TYR A 11 -42.70 -13.95 -24.42
N LYS A 12 -43.93 -14.51 -24.32
CA LYS A 12 -44.70 -14.49 -23.10
C LYS A 12 -44.40 -15.74 -22.27
N LEU A 13 -44.03 -15.54 -21.01
CA LEU A 13 -43.87 -16.61 -20.02
C LEU A 13 -45.26 -17.11 -19.54
N SER A 14 -45.33 -18.38 -19.22
CA SER A 14 -46.54 -19.01 -18.65
C SER A 14 -46.74 -18.61 -17.17
N GLY A 15 -47.98 -18.72 -16.71
CA GLY A 15 -48.39 -18.45 -15.33
C GLY A 15 -48.79 -16.99 -15.07
N LYS A 16 -49.31 -16.72 -13.84
CA LYS A 16 -49.73 -15.39 -13.39
C LYS A 16 -48.54 -14.58 -12.93
N ARG A 17 -47.97 -13.75 -13.81
CA ARG A 17 -46.78 -12.92 -13.54
C ARG A 17 -47.13 -11.44 -13.74
N ARG A 18 -46.55 -10.56 -12.90
CA ARG A 18 -46.68 -9.09 -13.07
C ARG A 18 -46.01 -8.59 -14.35
N LYS A 19 -44.87 -9.23 -14.72
CA LYS A 19 -44.07 -8.92 -15.92
C LYS A 19 -43.91 -10.19 -16.76
N PRO A 20 -44.91 -10.58 -17.57
CA PRO A 20 -44.90 -11.85 -18.26
C PRO A 20 -44.10 -11.87 -19.56
N TRP A 21 -43.68 -10.73 -20.07
CA TRP A 21 -42.96 -10.65 -21.34
C TRP A 21 -41.44 -10.65 -21.11
N ALA A 22 -40.79 -11.70 -21.58
CA ALA A 22 -39.36 -11.86 -21.52
C ALA A 22 -38.70 -11.41 -22.83
N VAL A 23 -37.58 -10.69 -22.68
CA VAL A 23 -36.73 -10.28 -23.79
C VAL A 23 -35.36 -10.95 -23.61
N ARG A 24 -34.90 -11.63 -24.66
CA ARG A 24 -33.60 -12.32 -24.64
C ARG A 24 -32.87 -12.18 -25.97
N LYS A 25 -31.54 -12.30 -25.91
CA LYS A 25 -30.64 -12.35 -27.06
C LYS A 25 -29.82 -13.64 -27.04
N THR A 26 -29.43 -14.14 -28.21
CA THR A 26 -28.51 -15.26 -28.33
C THR A 26 -27.08 -14.69 -28.27
N VAL A 27 -26.33 -15.07 -27.26
CA VAL A 27 -24.94 -14.59 -27.04
C VAL A 27 -23.89 -15.62 -27.46
N GLY A 28 -24.32 -16.86 -27.70
CA GLY A 28 -23.40 -17.93 -28.11
C GLY A 28 -24.13 -19.21 -28.46
N TRP A 29 -23.38 -20.24 -28.79
CA TRP A 29 -23.84 -21.57 -29.10
C TRP A 29 -23.02 -22.62 -28.35
N LYS A 30 -23.70 -23.51 -27.62
CA LYS A 30 -23.07 -24.67 -26.96
C LYS A 30 -23.23 -25.88 -27.87
N GLN A 31 -22.11 -26.45 -28.30
CA GLN A 31 -22.10 -27.73 -29.01
C GLN A 31 -22.24 -28.87 -28.01
N VAL A 32 -23.12 -29.80 -28.29
CA VAL A 32 -23.26 -31.06 -27.55
C VAL A 32 -22.81 -32.19 -28.47
N PRO A 33 -21.54 -32.67 -28.33
CA PRO A 33 -20.94 -33.64 -29.26
C PRO A 33 -21.77 -34.94 -29.40
N GLU A 34 -22.36 -35.41 -28.30
CA GLU A 34 -23.13 -36.66 -28.25
C GLU A 34 -24.43 -36.58 -29.11
N LYS A 35 -24.95 -35.39 -29.42
CA LYS A 35 -26.20 -35.20 -30.16
C LYS A 35 -26.00 -34.54 -31.53
N MET A 36 -24.77 -34.22 -31.92
CA MET A 36 -24.44 -33.48 -33.14
C MET A 36 -25.29 -32.20 -33.32
N LYS A 37 -25.70 -31.55 -32.22
CA LYS A 37 -26.58 -30.37 -32.23
C LYS A 37 -25.96 -29.22 -31.46
N SER A 38 -26.10 -28.01 -31.99
CA SER A 38 -25.76 -26.78 -31.32
C SER A 38 -27.03 -26.17 -30.68
N TYR A 39 -26.91 -25.81 -29.40
CA TYR A 39 -27.99 -25.14 -28.66
C TYR A 39 -27.58 -23.69 -28.40
N PRO A 40 -28.51 -22.73 -28.63
CA PRO A 40 -28.23 -21.34 -28.37
C PRO A 40 -28.10 -21.07 -26.86
N ILE A 41 -27.10 -20.28 -26.48
CA ILE A 41 -26.98 -19.69 -25.17
C ILE A 41 -27.72 -18.37 -25.21
N TYR A 42 -28.66 -18.21 -24.28
CA TYR A 42 -29.50 -17.02 -24.21
C TYR A 42 -29.12 -16.16 -23.01
N GLU A 43 -29.15 -14.87 -23.22
CA GLU A 43 -29.07 -13.85 -22.17
C GLU A 43 -30.37 -13.03 -22.15
N PHE A 44 -30.86 -12.73 -20.92
CA PHE A 44 -32.13 -12.02 -20.74
C PHE A 44 -31.86 -10.53 -20.56
N ILE A 45 -32.43 -9.70 -21.45
CA ILE A 45 -32.40 -8.23 -21.37
C ILE A 45 -33.30 -7.73 -20.25
N GLY A 46 -34.45 -8.42 -20.06
CA GLY A 46 -35.37 -8.06 -18.97
C GLY A 46 -36.75 -8.69 -19.08
N PHE A 47 -37.62 -8.36 -18.11
CA PHE A 47 -39.02 -8.80 -18.03
C PHE A 47 -39.94 -7.60 -17.92
N TYR A 48 -40.97 -7.54 -18.76
CA TYR A 48 -41.83 -6.38 -18.96
C TYR A 48 -43.30 -6.72 -18.79
N ALA A 49 -44.13 -5.72 -18.43
CA ALA A 49 -45.54 -5.92 -18.21
C ALA A 49 -46.29 -6.12 -19.54
N THR A 50 -45.92 -5.41 -20.59
CA THR A 50 -46.52 -5.44 -21.91
C THR A 50 -45.56 -5.89 -23.00
N ARG A 51 -46.13 -6.41 -24.12
CA ARG A 51 -45.35 -6.79 -25.30
C ARG A 51 -44.71 -5.56 -25.95
N THR A 52 -45.36 -4.42 -25.90
CA THR A 52 -44.85 -3.17 -26.48
C THR A 52 -43.60 -2.69 -25.74
N GLU A 53 -43.65 -2.64 -24.39
CA GLU A 53 -42.44 -2.32 -23.56
C GLU A 53 -41.29 -3.27 -23.84
N ALA A 54 -41.56 -4.58 -23.95
CA ALA A 54 -40.55 -5.57 -24.26
C ALA A 54 -39.91 -5.37 -25.64
N LEU A 55 -40.70 -4.98 -26.65
CA LEU A 55 -40.18 -4.68 -27.99
C LEU A 55 -39.38 -3.37 -28.02
N GLN A 56 -39.82 -2.34 -27.28
CA GLN A 56 -39.07 -1.09 -27.14
C GLN A 56 -37.74 -1.32 -26.46
N ALA A 57 -37.71 -2.10 -25.38
CA ALA A 57 -36.47 -2.45 -24.69
C ALA A 57 -35.52 -3.25 -25.59
N LEU A 58 -36.03 -4.19 -26.41
CA LEU A 58 -35.19 -4.91 -27.36
C LEU A 58 -34.65 -4.01 -28.48
N ALA A 59 -35.44 -3.03 -28.93
CA ALA A 59 -34.98 -2.05 -29.91
C ALA A 59 -33.90 -1.16 -29.35
N ALA A 60 -34.13 -0.58 -28.18
CA ALA A 60 -33.13 0.24 -27.48
C ALA A 60 -31.81 -0.52 -27.24
N TYR A 61 -31.89 -1.78 -26.82
CA TYR A 61 -30.71 -2.63 -26.65
C TYR A 61 -29.95 -2.86 -27.97
N ASN A 62 -30.65 -2.97 -29.10
CA ASN A 62 -29.98 -3.15 -30.40
C ASN A 62 -29.42 -1.85 -31.00
N GLU A 63 -29.94 -0.69 -30.61
CA GLU A 63 -29.42 0.63 -30.96
C GLU A 63 -28.17 0.95 -30.18
N ASP A 64 -28.13 0.64 -28.87
CA ASP A 64 -27.02 0.81 -27.97
C ASP A 64 -26.84 -0.46 -27.11
N PRO A 65 -26.15 -1.49 -27.61
CA PRO A 65 -25.98 -2.75 -26.89
C PRO A 65 -25.05 -2.55 -25.67
N TYR A 66 -25.63 -2.61 -24.49
CA TYR A 66 -24.86 -2.62 -23.23
C TYR A 66 -24.62 -4.05 -22.75
N ASP A 67 -23.53 -4.22 -22.01
CA ASP A 67 -23.21 -5.49 -21.38
C ASP A 67 -24.19 -5.76 -20.22
N LEU A 68 -25.01 -6.78 -20.37
CA LEU A 68 -26.06 -7.16 -19.39
C LEU A 68 -25.45 -7.65 -18.06
N HIS A 69 -24.16 -8.02 -18.06
CA HIS A 69 -23.44 -8.41 -16.84
C HIS A 69 -23.02 -7.19 -16.01
N LEU A 70 -22.90 -6.00 -16.61
CA LEU A 70 -22.45 -4.81 -15.87
C LEU A 70 -23.43 -4.44 -14.74
N ASP A 71 -24.73 -4.62 -14.95
CA ASP A 71 -25.76 -4.35 -13.92
C ASP A 71 -25.76 -5.36 -12.76
N THR A 72 -25.05 -6.48 -12.90
CA THR A 72 -25.02 -7.56 -11.90
C THR A 72 -23.67 -7.69 -11.23
N ILE A 73 -22.62 -7.06 -11.76
CA ILE A 73 -21.24 -7.15 -11.24
C ILE A 73 -21.17 -6.68 -9.79
N THR A 74 -20.55 -7.47 -8.94
CA THR A 74 -20.39 -7.19 -7.51
C THR A 74 -19.20 -6.29 -7.22
N PHE A 75 -19.14 -5.75 -6.00
CA PHE A 75 -17.97 -4.98 -5.52
C PHE A 75 -16.69 -5.82 -5.58
N ALA A 76 -16.78 -7.09 -5.19
CA ALA A 76 -15.63 -8.00 -5.22
C ALA A 76 -15.14 -8.25 -6.64
N GLU A 77 -16.03 -8.49 -7.60
CA GLU A 77 -15.65 -8.71 -9.01
C GLU A 77 -15.03 -7.47 -9.66
N VAL A 78 -15.53 -6.26 -9.33
CA VAL A 78 -14.88 -5.01 -9.77
C VAL A 78 -13.49 -4.86 -9.16
N TYR A 79 -13.34 -5.21 -7.87
CA TYR A 79 -12.02 -5.18 -7.22
C TYR A 79 -11.04 -6.14 -7.91
N GLU A 80 -11.42 -7.37 -8.19
CA GLU A 80 -10.57 -8.35 -8.88
C GLU A 80 -10.10 -7.81 -10.24
N LYS A 81 -11.03 -7.41 -11.10
CA LYS A 81 -10.72 -6.85 -12.42
C LYS A 81 -9.83 -5.61 -12.36
N TRP A 82 -10.10 -4.70 -11.43
CA TRP A 82 -9.30 -3.51 -11.21
C TRP A 82 -7.91 -3.85 -10.67
N SER A 83 -7.84 -4.75 -9.69
CA SER A 83 -6.59 -5.08 -9.02
C SER A 83 -5.61 -5.79 -9.95
N ASP A 84 -6.08 -6.66 -10.83
CA ASP A 84 -5.23 -7.35 -11.82
C ASP A 84 -4.44 -6.34 -12.67
N ILE A 85 -5.11 -5.29 -13.15
CA ILE A 85 -4.46 -4.25 -13.97
C ILE A 85 -3.61 -3.29 -13.12
N HIS A 86 -4.13 -2.91 -11.94
CA HIS A 86 -3.49 -1.89 -11.12
C HIS A 86 -2.22 -2.42 -10.43
N PHE A 87 -2.24 -3.66 -9.99
CA PHE A 87 -1.12 -4.27 -9.26
C PHE A 87 0.10 -4.55 -10.14
N GLU A 88 -0.06 -4.66 -11.46
CA GLU A 88 1.07 -4.71 -12.39
C GLU A 88 1.90 -3.42 -12.39
N LYS A 89 1.28 -2.28 -12.02
CA LYS A 89 1.89 -0.94 -12.08
C LYS A 89 2.54 -0.50 -10.77
N ILE A 90 2.32 -1.24 -9.67
CA ILE A 90 2.79 -0.85 -8.33
C ILE A 90 3.56 -1.98 -7.65
N LYS A 91 4.62 -1.63 -6.89
CA LYS A 91 5.43 -2.61 -6.16
C LYS A 91 4.76 -3.14 -4.88
N ASP A 92 3.99 -2.32 -4.17
CA ASP A 92 3.38 -2.67 -2.87
C ASP A 92 1.85 -2.69 -2.96
N THR A 93 1.27 -3.87 -2.93
CA THR A 93 -0.16 -4.12 -3.02
C THR A 93 -0.84 -4.36 -1.67
N ASN A 94 -0.05 -4.51 -0.58
CA ASN A 94 -0.56 -4.96 0.72
C ASN A 94 -1.58 -3.98 1.32
N GLY A 95 -1.37 -2.68 1.11
CA GLY A 95 -2.30 -1.65 1.57
C GLY A 95 -3.70 -1.79 0.96
N TYR A 96 -3.78 -2.03 -0.34
CA TYR A 96 -5.05 -2.23 -1.04
C TYR A 96 -5.71 -3.57 -0.70
N LYS A 97 -4.91 -4.65 -0.56
CA LYS A 97 -5.43 -5.96 -0.11
C LYS A 97 -6.03 -5.87 1.30
N ALA A 98 -5.38 -5.12 2.19
CA ALA A 98 -5.92 -4.90 3.54
C ALA A 98 -7.17 -4.01 3.52
N ALA A 99 -7.22 -2.97 2.67
CA ALA A 99 -8.39 -2.12 2.47
C ALA A 99 -9.57 -2.93 1.94
N PHE A 100 -9.37 -3.79 0.94
CA PHE A 100 -10.42 -4.67 0.42
C PHE A 100 -10.99 -5.61 1.48
N LYS A 101 -10.12 -6.20 2.33
CA LYS A 101 -10.58 -7.04 3.44
C LYS A 101 -11.49 -6.30 4.43
N THR A 102 -11.34 -4.98 4.54
CA THR A 102 -12.20 -4.14 5.37
C THR A 102 -13.61 -3.99 4.79
N CYS A 103 -13.78 -4.23 3.48
CA CYS A 103 -15.04 -4.05 2.75
C CYS A 103 -15.95 -5.29 2.73
N LYS A 104 -15.75 -6.28 3.62
CA LYS A 104 -16.45 -7.58 3.58
C LYS A 104 -17.98 -7.46 3.46
N ASP A 105 -18.56 -6.49 4.14
CA ASP A 105 -20.02 -6.32 4.20
C ASP A 105 -20.63 -5.86 2.87
N ILE A 106 -19.82 -5.35 1.96
CA ILE A 106 -20.27 -4.88 0.64
C ILE A 106 -19.74 -5.73 -0.52
N TRP A 107 -18.98 -6.79 -0.27
CA TRP A 107 -18.38 -7.61 -1.34
C TRP A 107 -19.40 -8.14 -2.33
N GLU A 108 -20.51 -8.69 -1.83
CA GLU A 108 -21.58 -9.29 -2.64
C GLU A 108 -22.62 -8.27 -3.13
N MET A 109 -22.47 -7.01 -2.78
CA MET A 109 -23.36 -5.96 -3.27
C MET A 109 -23.07 -5.68 -4.73
N LYS A 110 -24.12 -5.50 -5.52
CA LYS A 110 -23.98 -5.01 -6.89
C LYS A 110 -23.32 -3.64 -6.90
N PHE A 111 -22.30 -3.46 -7.71
CA PHE A 111 -21.49 -2.24 -7.71
C PHE A 111 -22.32 -0.99 -8.02
N VAL A 112 -23.28 -1.11 -8.93
CA VAL A 112 -24.21 -0.03 -9.33
C VAL A 112 -25.15 0.40 -8.20
N GLU A 113 -25.46 -0.49 -7.24
CA GLU A 113 -26.36 -0.23 -6.11
C GLU A 113 -25.65 0.39 -4.90
N ILE A 114 -24.32 0.43 -4.90
CA ILE A 114 -23.54 1.02 -3.80
C ILE A 114 -23.79 2.53 -3.73
N LYS A 115 -24.08 3.00 -2.52
CA LYS A 115 -24.34 4.40 -2.19
C LYS A 115 -23.24 4.92 -1.25
N LEU A 116 -23.19 6.25 -1.08
CA LEU A 116 -22.29 6.90 -0.14
C LEU A 116 -22.35 6.30 1.28
N ASP A 117 -23.57 6.05 1.77
CA ASP A 117 -23.77 5.50 3.13
C ASP A 117 -23.12 4.14 3.32
N HIS A 118 -23.07 3.30 2.28
CA HIS A 118 -22.41 1.99 2.35
C HIS A 118 -20.88 2.17 2.50
N LEU A 119 -20.28 3.06 1.70
CA LEU A 119 -18.86 3.35 1.77
C LEU A 119 -18.49 4.05 3.09
N GLN A 120 -19.32 4.97 3.56
CA GLN A 120 -19.15 5.65 4.83
C GLN A 120 -19.22 4.67 6.00
N LYS A 121 -20.20 3.77 6.00
CA LYS A 121 -20.33 2.73 7.03
C LYS A 121 -19.08 1.85 7.12
N VAL A 122 -18.53 1.43 5.98
CA VAL A 122 -17.27 0.67 5.96
C VAL A 122 -16.13 1.45 6.62
N CYS A 123 -16.02 2.75 6.38
CA CYS A 123 -15.01 3.58 7.04
C CYS A 123 -15.25 3.71 8.54
N ASP A 124 -16.49 3.98 8.94
CA ASP A 124 -16.88 4.26 10.34
C ASP A 124 -16.74 3.03 11.24
N GLU A 125 -17.10 1.85 10.74
CA GLU A 125 -17.07 0.59 11.49
C GLU A 125 -15.72 -0.14 11.40
N SER A 126 -14.79 0.33 10.56
CA SER A 126 -13.49 -0.33 10.32
C SER A 126 -12.56 -0.36 11.52
N GLY A 127 -12.69 0.57 12.48
CA GLY A 127 -11.74 0.76 13.58
C GLY A 127 -10.33 1.15 13.14
N LYS A 128 -10.15 1.62 11.88
CA LYS A 128 -8.85 1.96 11.31
C LYS A 128 -8.50 3.44 11.54
N ASN A 129 -7.18 3.70 11.60
CA ASN A 129 -6.66 5.07 11.72
C ASN A 129 -6.74 5.85 10.39
N THR A 130 -6.62 7.17 10.46
CA THR A 130 -6.71 8.07 9.31
C THR A 130 -5.80 7.68 8.13
N PRO A 131 -4.52 7.31 8.31
CA PRO A 131 -3.68 6.86 7.18
C PRO A 131 -4.23 5.63 6.46
N THR A 132 -4.77 4.65 7.20
CA THR A 132 -5.39 3.45 6.62
C THR A 132 -6.70 3.79 5.91
N LEU A 133 -7.52 4.66 6.50
CA LEU A 133 -8.75 5.18 5.88
C LEU A 133 -8.46 5.97 4.60
N LYS A 134 -7.35 6.73 4.55
CA LYS A 134 -6.91 7.37 3.30
C LYS A 134 -6.62 6.34 2.20
N THR A 135 -5.98 5.23 2.52
CA THR A 135 -5.73 4.15 1.55
C THR A 135 -7.04 3.50 1.10
N LEU A 136 -7.98 3.27 2.01
CA LEU A 136 -9.31 2.74 1.71
C LEU A 136 -10.09 3.67 0.78
N LYS A 137 -10.18 4.96 1.10
CA LYS A 137 -10.84 5.98 0.27
C LYS A 137 -10.18 6.10 -1.11
N ASN A 138 -8.84 6.02 -1.18
CA ASN A 138 -8.11 6.02 -2.45
C ASN A 138 -8.46 4.78 -3.29
N MET A 139 -8.54 3.59 -2.67
CA MET A 139 -8.98 2.37 -3.34
C MET A 139 -10.38 2.55 -3.94
N PHE A 140 -11.35 3.06 -3.18
CA PHE A 140 -12.68 3.38 -3.71
C PHE A 140 -12.57 4.29 -4.94
N GLY A 141 -11.79 5.38 -4.83
CA GLY A 141 -11.59 6.29 -5.95
C GLY A 141 -11.11 5.57 -7.22
N LEU A 142 -10.06 4.78 -7.11
CA LEU A 142 -9.45 4.06 -8.23
C LEU A 142 -10.38 2.99 -8.80
N MET A 143 -11.12 2.27 -7.96
CA MET A 143 -12.12 1.29 -8.42
C MET A 143 -13.28 1.97 -9.17
N TYR A 144 -13.75 3.13 -8.69
CA TYR A 144 -14.79 3.90 -9.40
C TYR A 144 -14.27 4.55 -10.68
N ASP A 145 -13.00 5.00 -10.73
CA ASP A 145 -12.38 5.45 -11.98
C ASP A 145 -12.32 4.31 -13.01
N TYR A 146 -11.94 3.11 -12.57
CA TYR A 146 -11.99 1.90 -13.41
C TYR A 146 -13.42 1.61 -13.89
N ALA A 147 -14.40 1.64 -12.98
CA ALA A 147 -15.78 1.34 -13.29
C ALA A 147 -16.42 2.34 -14.26
N VAL A 148 -16.05 3.62 -14.22
CA VAL A 148 -16.47 4.64 -15.20
C VAL A 148 -15.86 4.38 -16.56
N ILE A 149 -14.55 4.08 -16.62
CA ILE A 149 -13.85 3.79 -17.90
C ILE A 149 -14.44 2.57 -18.59
N HIS A 150 -14.88 1.58 -17.82
CA HIS A 150 -15.48 0.34 -18.32
C HIS A 150 -17.02 0.38 -18.34
N GLU A 151 -17.61 1.57 -18.26
CA GLU A 151 -19.08 1.81 -18.39
C GLU A 151 -19.95 1.03 -17.39
N ILE A 152 -19.35 0.55 -16.28
CA ILE A 152 -20.07 -0.14 -15.20
C ILE A 152 -20.94 0.85 -14.42
N VAL A 153 -20.46 2.07 -14.21
CA VAL A 153 -21.18 3.17 -13.54
C VAL A 153 -20.97 4.48 -14.26
N THR A 154 -21.86 5.42 -14.02
CA THR A 154 -21.78 6.79 -14.54
C THR A 154 -20.81 7.66 -13.75
N PRO A 155 -20.27 8.77 -14.33
CA PRO A 155 -19.30 9.65 -13.68
C PRO A 155 -19.78 10.25 -12.34
N ASP A 156 -21.07 10.51 -12.17
CA ASP A 156 -21.66 11.01 -10.94
C ASP A 156 -21.46 10.02 -9.76
N LYS A 157 -21.46 8.71 -10.02
CA LYS A 157 -21.14 7.71 -9.01
C LYS A 157 -19.68 7.82 -8.51
N ARG A 158 -18.76 8.19 -9.39
CA ARG A 158 -17.37 8.46 -9.00
C ARG A 158 -17.26 9.68 -8.08
N GLU A 159 -18.00 10.74 -8.37
CA GLU A 159 -18.03 11.96 -7.56
C GLU A 159 -18.45 11.69 -6.11
N MET A 160 -19.36 10.75 -5.89
CA MET A 160 -19.82 10.34 -4.58
C MET A 160 -18.68 9.98 -3.61
N VAL A 161 -17.60 9.36 -4.11
CA VAL A 161 -16.45 8.94 -3.28
C VAL A 161 -15.75 10.12 -2.62
N LYS A 162 -15.82 11.32 -3.20
CA LYS A 162 -15.22 12.54 -2.62
C LYS A 162 -15.84 12.90 -1.27
N PHE A 163 -17.12 12.59 -1.10
CA PHE A 163 -17.91 12.90 0.11
C PHE A 163 -17.73 11.88 1.24
N VAL A 164 -16.99 10.78 1.03
CA VAL A 164 -16.65 9.85 2.11
C VAL A 164 -15.81 10.61 3.13
N ASP A 165 -16.32 10.73 4.36
CA ASP A 165 -15.64 11.41 5.46
C ASP A 165 -14.72 10.44 6.22
N ILE A 166 -13.46 10.79 6.32
CA ILE A 166 -12.43 10.05 7.06
C ILE A 166 -11.78 10.89 8.15
N SER A 167 -12.42 12.00 8.56
CA SER A 167 -11.88 12.94 9.54
C SER A 167 -12.04 12.47 10.99
N LYS A 168 -12.89 11.46 11.25
CA LYS A 168 -13.08 10.91 12.59
C LYS A 168 -11.77 10.40 13.19
N PRO A 169 -11.59 10.48 14.52
CA PRO A 169 -10.40 10.00 15.19
C PRO A 169 -10.13 8.53 14.83
N GLY A 170 -8.91 8.26 14.44
CA GLY A 170 -8.49 6.91 14.13
C GLY A 170 -8.25 6.04 15.36
N ASN A 171 -7.62 4.89 15.14
CA ASN A 171 -7.27 3.94 16.19
C ASN A 171 -6.49 4.64 17.33
N PRO A 172 -6.99 4.63 18.59
CA PRO A 172 -6.31 5.24 19.73
C PRO A 172 -4.95 4.58 20.04
N ASN A 173 -4.74 3.34 19.60
CA ASN A 173 -3.48 2.60 19.77
C ASN A 173 -2.49 2.84 18.62
N ALA A 174 -2.65 3.90 17.83
CA ALA A 174 -1.68 4.25 16.80
C ALA A 174 -0.32 4.52 17.46
N TYR A 175 0.72 3.80 17.00
CA TYR A 175 2.07 3.98 17.49
C TYR A 175 2.54 5.43 17.33
N ASN A 176 2.86 6.08 18.45
CA ASN A 176 3.46 7.41 18.47
C ASN A 176 4.99 7.26 18.44
N ARG A 177 5.60 7.60 17.30
CA ARG A 177 7.04 7.49 17.10
C ARG A 177 7.78 8.50 17.94
N GLN A 178 8.77 8.01 18.70
CA GLN A 178 9.61 8.86 19.54
C GLN A 178 11.09 8.62 19.20
N PRO A 179 11.90 9.70 19.07
CA PRO A 179 13.34 9.56 18.95
C PRO A 179 13.94 8.88 20.19
N PHE A 180 15.05 8.20 20.02
CA PHE A 180 15.87 7.77 21.16
C PHE A 180 16.35 8.98 21.96
N THR A 181 16.20 8.91 23.25
CA THR A 181 16.71 9.94 24.18
C THR A 181 18.25 9.94 24.22
N LYS A 182 18.84 11.03 24.70
CA LYS A 182 20.30 11.10 24.91
C LYS A 182 20.80 10.02 25.87
N LYS A 183 19.97 9.68 26.88
CA LYS A 183 20.30 8.61 27.83
C LYS A 183 20.31 7.24 27.15
N GLU A 184 19.32 6.93 26.34
CA GLU A 184 19.24 5.68 25.58
C GLU A 184 20.36 5.59 24.53
N THR A 185 20.63 6.67 23.81
CA THR A 185 21.76 6.70 22.86
C THR A 185 23.09 6.44 23.56
N LYS A 186 23.32 7.07 24.73
CA LYS A 186 24.52 6.80 25.54
C LYS A 186 24.57 5.34 26.00
N GLN A 187 23.46 4.79 26.45
CA GLN A 187 23.37 3.38 26.87
C GLN A 187 23.71 2.42 25.71
N LEU A 188 23.29 2.73 24.46
CA LEU A 188 23.67 1.96 23.27
C LEU A 188 25.20 2.03 23.04
N TRP A 189 25.82 3.20 23.17
CA TRP A 189 27.25 3.34 23.03
C TRP A 189 28.02 2.56 24.09
N ASP A 190 27.61 2.64 25.36
CA ASP A 190 28.24 1.96 26.47
C ASP A 190 28.13 0.42 26.33
N ALA A 191 27.04 -0.09 25.77
CA ALA A 191 26.78 -1.52 25.60
C ALA A 191 27.33 -2.09 24.27
N GLN A 192 27.69 -1.26 23.29
CA GLN A 192 28.08 -1.70 21.94
C GLN A 192 29.21 -2.77 21.94
N PRO A 193 30.24 -2.69 22.75
CA PRO A 193 31.30 -3.70 22.75
C PRO A 193 30.83 -5.12 23.10
N SER A 194 29.71 -5.25 23.78
CA SER A 194 29.13 -6.54 24.19
C SER A 194 28.28 -7.22 23.13
N ASN A 195 27.75 -6.46 22.17
CA ASN A 195 26.88 -6.99 21.12
C ASN A 195 27.04 -6.21 19.81
N GLN A 196 27.58 -6.89 18.79
CA GLN A 196 27.82 -6.31 17.47
C GLN A 196 26.57 -5.72 16.80
N TYR A 197 25.36 -6.24 17.09
CA TYR A 197 24.13 -5.73 16.49
C TYR A 197 23.68 -4.38 17.08
N ILE A 198 24.24 -3.94 18.19
CA ILE A 198 24.06 -2.56 18.67
C ILE A 198 24.69 -1.57 17.68
N SER A 199 25.80 -1.95 17.01
CA SER A 199 26.39 -1.10 15.97
C SER A 199 25.43 -0.82 14.81
N VAL A 200 24.53 -1.75 14.49
CA VAL A 200 23.51 -1.55 13.44
C VAL A 200 22.52 -0.44 13.85
N VAL A 201 22.12 -0.40 15.13
CA VAL A 201 21.25 0.67 15.66
C VAL A 201 21.98 2.02 15.60
N LEU A 202 23.26 2.05 15.98
CA LEU A 202 24.08 3.27 15.93
C LEU A 202 24.34 3.73 14.49
N ILE A 203 24.61 2.82 13.55
CA ILE A 203 24.70 3.15 12.12
C ILE A 203 23.41 3.81 11.66
N LEU A 204 22.24 3.25 11.99
CA LEU A 204 20.93 3.83 11.62
C LEU A 204 20.72 5.22 12.23
N ILE A 205 21.12 5.44 13.49
CA ILE A 205 21.02 6.76 14.16
C ILE A 205 21.91 7.79 13.46
N TYR A 206 23.17 7.43 13.13
CA TYR A 206 24.15 8.38 12.60
C TYR A 206 24.26 8.44 11.07
N THR A 207 23.35 7.77 10.36
CA THR A 207 23.19 7.89 8.90
C THR A 207 21.78 8.32 8.50
N GLY A 208 20.80 8.14 9.39
CA GLY A 208 19.39 8.42 9.12
C GLY A 208 18.77 7.51 8.06
N LEU A 209 19.36 6.35 7.77
CA LEU A 209 18.82 5.35 6.84
C LEU A 209 17.47 4.79 7.32
N ARG A 210 16.67 4.37 6.36
CA ARG A 210 15.60 3.40 6.66
C ARG A 210 16.23 2.03 6.86
N ILE A 211 15.68 1.23 7.77
CA ILE A 211 16.23 -0.12 8.03
C ILE A 211 16.30 -0.97 6.76
N GLY A 212 15.29 -0.92 5.88
CA GLY A 212 15.34 -1.63 4.60
C GLY A 212 16.48 -1.17 3.70
N GLU A 213 16.79 0.14 3.67
CA GLU A 213 17.92 0.68 2.91
C GLU A 213 19.27 0.15 3.46
N LEU A 214 19.40 -0.01 4.79
CA LEU A 214 20.62 -0.56 5.40
C LEU A 214 20.77 -2.07 5.18
N LEU A 215 19.67 -2.83 5.28
CA LEU A 215 19.72 -4.29 5.10
C LEU A 215 20.00 -4.69 3.64
N GLU A 216 19.60 -3.85 2.68
CA GLU A 216 19.86 -4.04 1.25
C GLU A 216 21.17 -3.39 0.77
N LEU A 217 21.88 -2.64 1.66
CA LEU A 217 23.11 -1.96 1.29
C LEU A 217 24.22 -2.98 1.01
N LYS A 218 24.73 -2.96 -0.22
CA LYS A 218 25.85 -3.79 -0.63
C LYS A 218 27.19 -3.16 -0.29
N LYS A 219 28.20 -3.99 -0.06
CA LYS A 219 29.56 -3.53 0.23
C LYS A 219 30.19 -2.77 -0.93
N GLU A 220 29.84 -3.14 -2.17
CA GLU A 220 30.32 -2.45 -3.38
C GLU A 220 29.87 -0.99 -3.47
N ASP A 221 28.78 -0.64 -2.79
CA ASP A 221 28.24 0.73 -2.74
C ASP A 221 28.85 1.57 -1.61
N VAL A 222 29.75 1.01 -0.79
CA VAL A 222 30.36 1.68 0.37
C VAL A 222 31.75 2.17 0.03
N HIS A 223 31.94 3.48 0.04
CA HIS A 223 33.21 4.17 -0.19
C HIS A 223 33.76 4.64 1.15
N LEU A 224 34.39 3.72 1.88
CA LEU A 224 34.72 3.93 3.27
C LEU A 224 35.86 4.96 3.48
N GLU A 225 36.82 5.04 2.55
CA GLU A 225 37.93 6.01 2.58
C GLU A 225 37.40 7.45 2.47
N GLU A 226 36.42 7.68 1.58
CA GLU A 226 35.76 8.97 1.40
C GLU A 226 34.58 9.18 2.35
N ARG A 227 34.24 8.19 3.16
CA ARG A 227 33.19 8.20 4.17
C ARG A 227 31.81 8.49 3.63
N TRP A 228 31.38 7.75 2.61
CA TRP A 228 30.03 7.80 2.07
C TRP A 228 29.62 6.45 1.48
N PHE A 229 28.34 6.28 1.22
CA PHE A 229 27.80 5.15 0.48
C PHE A 229 26.62 5.59 -0.37
N PHE A 230 26.29 4.78 -1.37
CA PHE A 230 25.19 5.06 -2.29
C PHE A 230 23.97 4.16 -2.00
N VAL A 231 22.80 4.77 -1.87
CA VAL A 231 21.52 4.05 -1.76
C VAL A 231 20.94 3.93 -3.16
N GLN A 232 21.06 2.75 -3.77
CA GLN A 232 20.63 2.50 -5.16
C GLN A 232 19.12 2.37 -5.30
N GLU A 233 18.44 1.72 -4.33
CA GLU A 233 17.01 1.52 -4.35
C GLU A 233 16.32 2.08 -3.11
N SER A 234 15.24 2.80 -3.33
CA SER A 234 14.38 3.30 -2.25
C SER A 234 12.92 3.36 -2.70
N LYS A 235 12.00 3.37 -1.72
CA LYS A 235 10.54 3.51 -1.97
C LYS A 235 10.18 4.78 -2.76
N THR A 236 11.06 5.79 -2.77
CA THR A 236 10.86 7.07 -3.47
C THR A 236 12.11 7.50 -4.20
N SER A 237 11.98 8.23 -5.29
CA SER A 237 13.11 8.79 -6.04
C SER A 237 14.06 9.65 -5.19
N ALA A 238 13.54 10.38 -4.20
CA ALA A 238 14.34 11.15 -3.25
C ALA A 238 15.15 10.27 -2.27
N GLY A 239 14.86 8.97 -2.21
CA GLY A 239 15.61 8.02 -1.39
C GLY A 239 16.90 7.54 -2.06
N ILE A 240 17.02 7.63 -3.38
CA ILE A 240 18.26 7.33 -4.13
C ILE A 240 19.22 8.49 -3.92
N ARG A 241 20.32 8.25 -3.22
CA ARG A 241 21.21 9.32 -2.77
C ARG A 241 22.55 8.82 -2.24
N GLU A 242 23.52 9.71 -2.20
CA GLU A 242 24.73 9.57 -1.41
C GLU A 242 24.47 9.93 0.04
N VAL A 243 24.87 9.05 0.97
CA VAL A 243 24.72 9.22 2.42
C VAL A 243 26.12 9.32 3.05
N PRO A 244 26.41 10.38 3.84
CA PRO A 244 27.69 10.52 4.51
C PRO A 244 27.77 9.56 5.72
N ILE A 245 28.98 9.08 6.01
CA ILE A 245 29.29 8.26 7.19
C ILE A 245 29.92 9.17 8.24
N ALA A 246 29.23 9.33 9.39
CA ALA A 246 29.78 10.05 10.52
C ALA A 246 31.06 9.36 11.04
N GLU A 247 32.07 10.11 11.36
CA GLU A 247 33.40 9.61 11.77
C GLU A 247 33.32 8.60 12.92
N LYS A 248 32.49 8.87 13.92
CA LYS A 248 32.32 8.01 15.10
C LYS A 248 31.74 6.61 14.79
N VAL A 249 31.09 6.38 13.65
CA VAL A 249 30.57 5.06 13.27
C VAL A 249 31.40 4.36 12.19
N VAL A 250 32.44 4.98 11.67
CA VAL A 250 33.39 4.36 10.72
C VAL A 250 33.87 2.99 11.19
N PRO A 251 34.31 2.80 12.48
CA PRO A 251 34.78 1.50 12.96
C PRO A 251 33.71 0.38 12.83
N PHE A 252 32.42 0.73 12.86
CA PHE A 252 31.35 -0.25 12.69
C PHE A 252 31.25 -0.68 11.22
N PHE A 253 31.41 0.25 10.29
CA PHE A 253 31.48 -0.10 8.86
C PHE A 253 32.70 -0.98 8.59
N GLU A 254 33.88 -0.66 9.12
CA GLU A 254 35.07 -1.48 8.98
C GLU A 254 34.90 -2.91 9.52
N TYR A 255 34.18 -3.06 10.64
CA TYR A 255 33.85 -4.37 11.20
C TYR A 255 32.95 -5.18 10.23
N TRP A 256 31.87 -4.56 9.75
CA TRP A 256 30.94 -5.24 8.87
C TRP A 256 31.48 -5.50 7.47
N MET A 257 32.37 -4.66 6.96
CA MET A 257 33.06 -4.88 5.68
C MET A 257 33.92 -6.16 5.66
N LYS A 258 34.41 -6.62 6.82
CA LYS A 258 35.24 -7.84 6.94
C LYS A 258 34.43 -9.15 6.90
N LYS A 259 33.11 -9.10 6.99
CA LYS A 259 32.27 -10.31 6.94
C LYS A 259 32.20 -10.89 5.53
N ASP A 260 32.03 -12.20 5.41
CA ASP A 260 31.88 -12.89 4.10
C ASP A 260 30.42 -12.85 3.62
N CYS A 261 29.96 -11.68 3.23
CA CYS A 261 28.62 -11.42 2.73
C CYS A 261 28.66 -10.23 1.77
N ASP A 262 27.88 -10.26 0.70
CA ASP A 262 27.79 -9.14 -0.25
C ASP A 262 27.11 -7.89 0.37
N HIS A 263 26.21 -8.11 1.33
CA HIS A 263 25.53 -7.02 2.05
C HIS A 263 26.41 -6.54 3.22
N LEU A 264 26.31 -5.24 3.51
CA LEU A 264 27.09 -4.66 4.62
C LEU A 264 26.72 -5.34 5.95
N ILE A 265 25.44 -5.52 6.23
CA ILE A 265 24.92 -6.15 7.45
C ILE A 265 24.44 -7.56 7.16
N CYS A 266 24.87 -8.53 7.96
CA CYS A 266 24.52 -9.93 7.78
C CYS A 266 24.21 -10.65 9.10
N THR A 267 23.59 -11.84 8.98
CA THR A 267 23.37 -12.78 10.09
C THR A 267 24.71 -13.34 10.62
N PRO A 268 24.74 -14.04 11.77
CA PRO A 268 25.91 -14.76 12.23
C PRO A 268 26.44 -15.80 11.24
N ASP A 269 25.55 -16.34 10.40
CA ASP A 269 25.89 -17.32 9.32
C ASP A 269 26.26 -16.59 8.01
N GLU A 270 26.56 -15.29 8.07
CA GLU A 270 27.01 -14.46 6.94
C GLU A 270 26.02 -14.43 5.76
N LYS A 271 24.70 -14.47 6.06
CA LYS A 271 23.62 -14.37 5.08
C LYS A 271 22.92 -13.02 5.17
N PRO A 272 22.38 -12.51 4.04
CA PRO A 272 21.57 -11.30 4.05
C PRO A 272 20.35 -11.41 4.97
N PHE A 273 20.01 -10.33 5.62
CA PHE A 273 18.79 -10.24 6.42
C PHE A 273 17.55 -10.02 5.57
N THR A 274 16.43 -10.67 5.93
CA THR A 274 15.13 -10.11 5.63
C THR A 274 14.69 -9.15 6.73
N TYR A 275 13.88 -8.13 6.39
CA TYR A 275 13.39 -7.18 7.41
C TYR A 275 12.72 -7.89 8.58
N ARG A 276 11.88 -8.89 8.31
CA ARG A 276 11.14 -9.62 9.33
C ARG A 276 12.08 -10.40 10.26
N ASN A 277 13.05 -11.10 9.69
CA ASN A 277 14.05 -11.83 10.49
C ASN A 277 14.83 -10.86 11.38
N TYR A 278 15.34 -9.74 10.82
CA TYR A 278 16.04 -8.74 11.62
C TYR A 278 15.16 -8.16 12.73
N TYR A 279 13.90 -7.79 12.42
CA TYR A 279 13.00 -7.17 13.38
C TYR A 279 12.62 -8.11 14.52
N ASP A 280 12.20 -9.34 14.20
CA ASP A 280 11.68 -10.28 15.19
C ASP A 280 12.80 -10.93 16.03
N SER A 281 13.96 -11.26 15.39
CA SER A 281 15.02 -12.06 16.03
C SER A 281 16.19 -11.24 16.56
N TYR A 282 16.36 -9.99 16.14
CA TYR A 282 17.47 -9.14 16.57
C TYR A 282 17.03 -7.81 17.18
N TRP A 283 16.15 -7.06 16.50
CA TRP A 283 15.71 -5.75 16.98
C TRP A 283 14.92 -5.84 18.29
N ILE A 284 13.81 -6.60 18.30
CA ILE A 284 12.96 -6.72 19.49
C ILE A 284 13.74 -7.26 20.69
N PRO A 285 14.47 -8.39 20.59
CA PRO A 285 15.27 -8.90 21.70
C PRO A 285 16.28 -7.89 22.23
N LEU A 286 16.97 -7.15 21.33
CA LEU A 286 17.91 -6.13 21.70
C LEU A 286 17.24 -4.98 22.48
N MET A 287 16.10 -4.48 22.00
CA MET A 287 15.38 -3.40 22.69
C MET A 287 14.87 -3.84 24.07
N LEU A 288 14.42 -5.09 24.20
CA LEU A 288 14.04 -5.67 25.49
C LEU A 288 15.23 -5.78 26.44
N GLN A 289 16.38 -6.28 25.98
CA GLN A 289 17.62 -6.37 26.74
C GLN A 289 18.10 -5.00 27.25
N MET A 290 17.91 -3.98 26.43
CA MET A 290 18.31 -2.59 26.74
C MET A 290 17.26 -1.84 27.58
N ASN A 291 16.14 -2.47 27.97
CA ASN A 291 14.98 -1.84 28.61
C ASN A 291 14.39 -0.66 27.79
N MET A 292 14.45 -0.74 26.48
CA MET A 292 13.92 0.25 25.53
C MET A 292 12.63 -0.25 24.86
N GLY A 293 12.04 -1.30 25.40
CA GLY A 293 10.77 -1.88 24.97
C GLY A 293 10.27 -2.90 25.99
N LYS A 294 9.00 -3.28 25.85
CA LYS A 294 8.32 -4.29 26.68
C LYS A 294 7.23 -4.96 25.88
N TYR A 295 6.72 -6.08 26.38
CA TYR A 295 5.47 -6.64 25.89
C TYR A 295 4.30 -6.15 26.73
N VAL A 296 3.20 -5.78 26.08
CA VAL A 296 1.95 -5.34 26.71
C VAL A 296 0.79 -6.17 26.21
N ILE A 297 -0.19 -6.44 27.07
CA ILE A 297 -1.46 -7.08 26.67
C ILE A 297 -2.43 -5.95 26.34
N GLU A 298 -2.80 -5.84 25.06
CA GLU A 298 -3.81 -4.89 24.60
C GLU A 298 -5.20 -5.52 24.74
N GLU A 299 -6.18 -4.72 25.13
CA GLU A 299 -7.57 -5.16 25.25
C GLU A 299 -8.07 -5.72 23.91
N GLY A 300 -8.65 -6.94 23.97
CA GLY A 300 -9.13 -7.65 22.76
C GLY A 300 -8.08 -8.43 21.96
N LYS A 301 -6.79 -8.39 22.34
CA LYS A 301 -5.75 -9.23 21.74
C LYS A 301 -5.43 -10.43 22.62
N LYS A 302 -5.27 -11.60 21.98
CA LYS A 302 -4.93 -12.86 22.69
C LYS A 302 -3.44 -12.96 23.02
N GLU A 303 -2.58 -12.29 22.24
CA GLU A 303 -1.12 -12.36 22.37
C GLU A 303 -0.56 -11.00 22.78
N PRO A 304 0.51 -10.99 23.60
CA PRO A 304 1.20 -9.76 23.94
C PRO A 304 1.74 -9.05 22.70
N VAL A 305 1.65 -7.74 22.69
CA VAL A 305 2.15 -6.89 21.61
C VAL A 305 3.41 -6.16 22.07
N TYR A 306 4.42 -6.11 21.20
CA TYR A 306 5.61 -5.34 21.50
C TYR A 306 5.32 -3.83 21.49
N ASP A 307 5.66 -3.18 22.61
CA ASP A 307 5.59 -1.74 22.83
C ASP A 307 7.00 -1.23 23.17
N GLY A 308 7.61 -0.50 22.25
CA GLY A 308 8.96 0.02 22.36
C GLY A 308 9.46 0.61 21.06
N HIS A 309 10.72 1.05 21.04
CA HIS A 309 11.34 1.62 19.85
C HIS A 309 11.26 0.67 18.64
N ARG A 310 11.01 1.27 17.49
CA ARG A 310 11.03 0.60 16.19
C ARG A 310 12.19 1.11 15.34
N PRO A 311 12.68 0.34 14.36
CA PRO A 311 13.83 0.76 13.54
C PRO A 311 13.69 2.16 12.91
N HIS A 312 12.49 2.61 12.62
CA HIS A 312 12.28 3.94 12.05
C HIS A 312 12.53 5.09 13.04
N ASP A 313 12.49 4.82 14.35
CA ASP A 313 12.76 5.83 15.38
C ASP A 313 14.22 6.27 15.37
N THR A 314 15.18 5.42 14.92
CA THR A 314 16.59 5.81 14.71
C THR A 314 16.72 6.96 13.72
N ARG A 315 15.91 6.94 12.65
CA ARG A 315 15.91 8.02 11.65
C ARG A 315 15.29 9.30 12.22
N HIS A 316 14.26 9.20 13.06
CA HIS A 316 13.74 10.36 13.80
C HIS A 316 14.81 10.92 14.75
N THR A 317 15.58 10.04 15.38
CA THR A 317 16.72 10.43 16.23
C THR A 317 17.78 11.19 15.43
N CYS A 318 18.17 10.69 14.25
CA CYS A 318 19.12 11.39 13.37
C CYS A 318 18.64 12.81 13.03
N VAL A 319 17.37 12.94 12.61
CA VAL A 319 16.78 14.24 12.28
C VAL A 319 16.79 15.16 13.50
N SER A 320 16.42 14.66 14.68
CA SER A 320 16.39 15.46 15.92
C SER A 320 17.80 15.93 16.31
N LEU A 321 18.80 15.05 16.26
CA LEU A 321 20.20 15.38 16.57
C LEU A 321 20.74 16.44 15.60
N LEU A 322 20.51 16.29 14.30
CA LEU A 322 20.94 17.27 13.30
C LEU A 322 20.24 18.64 13.50
N THR A 323 18.96 18.62 13.87
CA THR A 323 18.20 19.85 14.17
C THR A 323 18.73 20.52 15.45
N GLU A 324 19.01 19.76 16.51
CA GLU A 324 19.64 20.27 17.74
C GLU A 324 21.03 20.89 17.47
N ALA A 325 21.78 20.26 16.54
CA ALA A 325 23.07 20.76 16.09
C ALA A 325 22.97 21.97 15.13
N LYS A 326 21.75 22.50 14.91
CA LYS A 326 21.45 23.63 14.03
C LYS A 326 21.91 23.44 12.57
N VAL A 327 21.84 22.21 12.07
CA VAL A 327 22.10 21.92 10.67
C VAL A 327 20.91 22.44 9.84
N ASP A 328 21.21 23.06 8.70
CA ASP A 328 20.17 23.57 7.77
C ASP A 328 19.21 22.42 7.37
N GLU A 329 17.91 22.68 7.45
CA GLU A 329 16.87 21.69 7.16
C GLU A 329 17.03 21.05 5.78
N ARG A 330 17.50 21.79 4.78
CA ARG A 330 17.72 21.30 3.41
C ARG A 330 18.82 20.23 3.39
N ILE A 331 19.89 20.40 4.18
CA ILE A 331 20.96 19.42 4.32
C ILE A 331 20.42 18.18 5.01
N VAL A 332 19.68 18.35 6.10
CA VAL A 332 19.02 17.23 6.81
C VAL A 332 18.13 16.43 5.85
N GLN A 333 17.27 17.10 5.08
CA GLN A 333 16.39 16.44 4.11
C GLN A 333 17.15 15.66 3.04
N LYS A 334 18.30 16.18 2.58
CA LYS A 334 19.16 15.49 1.59
C LYS A 334 19.86 14.27 2.21
N ILE A 335 20.39 14.38 3.43
CA ILE A 335 21.01 13.22 4.11
C ILE A 335 19.99 12.11 4.31
N VAL A 336 18.83 12.44 4.88
CA VAL A 336 17.80 11.42 5.17
C VAL A 336 16.96 11.01 3.98
N GLY A 337 16.93 11.75 2.87
CA GLY A 337 16.11 11.45 1.67
C GLY A 337 14.62 11.71 1.91
N HIS A 338 14.25 12.88 2.39
CA HIS A 338 12.88 13.37 2.41
C HIS A 338 12.56 14.12 1.11
N LYS A 339 11.35 13.92 0.56
CA LYS A 339 10.86 14.79 -0.53
C LYS A 339 10.65 16.19 0.03
N GLY A 340 11.32 17.19 -0.55
CA GLY A 340 11.03 18.59 -0.28
C GLY A 340 9.58 18.93 -0.66
N GLN A 341 8.92 19.76 0.17
CA GLN A 341 7.52 20.15 -0.04
C GLN A 341 7.34 21.28 -1.05
N ASN A 342 8.40 22.02 -1.40
CA ASN A 342 8.35 23.20 -2.26
C ASN A 342 9.23 23.07 -3.51
N VAL A 343 8.77 23.65 -4.63
CA VAL A 343 9.48 23.69 -5.92
C VAL A 343 10.88 24.32 -5.81
N THR A 344 11.05 25.31 -4.95
CA THR A 344 12.34 25.98 -4.68
C THR A 344 13.38 25.04 -4.07
N GLN A 345 12.95 24.00 -3.34
CA GLN A 345 13.85 22.99 -2.76
C GLN A 345 14.37 21.99 -3.80
N ILE A 346 13.70 21.87 -4.94
CA ILE A 346 14.09 20.98 -6.05
C ILE A 346 15.25 21.58 -6.86
N VAL A 347 15.37 22.89 -6.92
CA VAL A 347 16.37 23.57 -7.75
C VAL A 347 17.80 23.50 -7.17
N TYR A 348 17.95 23.34 -5.84
CA TYR A 348 19.26 23.17 -5.19
C TYR A 348 19.66 21.69 -5.07
N THR A 349 19.79 21.01 -6.21
CA THR A 349 19.90 19.54 -6.26
C THR A 349 21.30 18.97 -5.97
N HIS A 350 22.34 19.78 -5.96
CA HIS A 350 23.73 19.29 -5.76
C HIS A 350 24.33 19.87 -4.47
N LEU A 351 24.02 19.25 -3.31
CA LEU A 351 24.82 19.44 -2.12
C LEU A 351 26.03 18.50 -2.20
N GLU A 352 27.22 19.10 -2.21
CA GLU A 352 28.48 18.36 -2.27
C GLU A 352 28.68 17.50 -1.01
N LEU A 353 29.37 16.38 -1.17
CA LEU A 353 29.64 15.44 -0.07
C LEU A 353 30.32 16.10 1.14
N PRO A 354 31.32 17.03 1.00
CA PRO A 354 31.94 17.68 2.14
C PRO A 354 30.96 18.38 3.07
N ILE A 355 29.93 19.05 2.53
CA ILE A 355 28.90 19.73 3.32
C ILE A 355 28.07 18.73 4.14
N LYS A 356 27.72 17.58 3.53
CA LYS A 356 27.00 16.51 4.22
C LYS A 356 27.86 15.87 5.32
N LEU A 357 29.17 15.68 5.07
CA LEU A 357 30.13 15.15 6.05
C LEU A 357 30.31 16.10 7.23
N GLU A 358 30.47 17.40 6.97
CA GLU A 358 30.52 18.40 8.04
C GLU A 358 29.25 18.36 8.89
N ALA A 359 28.09 18.29 8.24
CA ALA A 359 26.82 18.27 8.92
C ALA A 359 26.63 17.02 9.80
N ILE A 360 26.94 15.81 9.28
CA ILE A 360 26.75 14.56 10.03
C ILE A 360 27.76 14.40 11.18
N ASN A 361 28.93 14.99 11.09
CA ASN A 361 29.94 14.97 12.15
C ASN A 361 29.61 15.91 13.33
N LYS A 362 28.58 16.77 13.22
CA LYS A 362 28.10 17.61 14.35
C LYS A 362 27.29 16.81 15.38
N ILE A 363 26.90 15.58 15.07
CA ILE A 363 26.07 14.74 15.94
C ILE A 363 26.76 13.48 16.41
#